data_aad7765afd5ddb1d5e58eea5c7c0fc7a
#
_entry.id   aad7765afd5ddb1d5e58eea5c7c0fc7a
#
_cell.length_a   1.000
_cell.length_b   1.000
_cell.length_c   1.000
_cell.angle_alpha   90.00
_cell.angle_beta   90.00
_cell.angle_gamma   90.00
#
_symmetry.space_group_name_H-M   'P 1'
#
loop_
_entity.id
_entity.type
_entity.pdbx_description
1 polymer ?
#
loop_
_entity_poly.entity_id
_entity_poly.type
_entity_poly.pdbx_seq_one_letter_code
_entity_poly.pdbx_strand_id
1 'polypeptide(L)'
;MNKAVLISIRPEWCKKIITNEKTVEIRKTMPSVISEPFKCYIYCTNGAPLFYWKAANRIRFDLRPHDSLDCKANGMVVGEFTCNGIDFIQRMGIDNNFDYCYLSLNEFGNDDIAVEITDVKKSCIRRADLSKYAGKAPFLYAWHISDLKIYDEPRSLIEFCRFDFQSMNGTDVCGNESCEHYQPSGSYMEPPTCAINGCMLRKPPQSWCYVAEAEEDDAL
;
A
#
# COMPACT_ATOMS: atom_id res chain seq x y z
N MET A 1 1.40 -11.86 -16.08
CA MET A 1 0.76 -10.94 -15.12
C MET A 1 1.81 -10.03 -14.53
N ASN A 2 1.55 -8.74 -14.45
CA ASN A 2 2.45 -7.79 -13.82
C ASN A 2 2.31 -7.86 -12.29
N LYS A 3 3.34 -7.41 -11.59
CA LYS A 3 3.38 -7.36 -10.13
C LYS A 3 2.88 -6.02 -9.65
N ALA A 4 2.06 -6.03 -8.62
CA ALA A 4 1.58 -4.84 -7.93
C ALA A 4 1.70 -5.02 -6.41
N VAL A 5 1.34 -4.00 -5.67
CA VAL A 5 1.32 -4.03 -4.20
C VAL A 5 -0.11 -3.78 -3.72
N LEU A 6 -0.56 -4.53 -2.71
CA LEU A 6 -1.76 -4.20 -1.96
C LEU A 6 -1.34 -3.68 -0.59
N ILE A 7 -1.77 -2.46 -0.27
CA ILE A 7 -1.35 -1.72 0.92
C ILE A 7 -2.55 -1.50 1.86
N SER A 8 -2.39 -1.88 3.13
CA SER A 8 -3.42 -1.71 4.16
C SER A 8 -3.35 -0.31 4.75
N ILE A 9 -4.39 0.47 4.60
CA ILE A 9 -4.46 1.88 5.03
C ILE A 9 -5.66 2.07 5.97
N ARG A 10 -5.47 2.82 7.05
CA ARG A 10 -6.56 3.14 7.99
C ARG A 10 -7.59 4.07 7.35
N PRO A 11 -8.86 3.98 7.74
CA PRO A 11 -9.96 4.73 7.14
C PRO A 11 -9.73 6.25 7.06
N GLU A 12 -9.17 6.84 8.13
CA GLU A 12 -8.85 8.27 8.16
C GLU A 12 -7.80 8.69 7.12
N TRP A 13 -6.85 7.82 6.83
CA TRP A 13 -5.84 8.05 5.80
C TRP A 13 -6.38 7.73 4.40
N CYS A 14 -7.22 6.69 4.26
CA CYS A 14 -7.93 6.42 3.01
C CYS A 14 -8.72 7.66 2.57
N LYS A 15 -9.51 8.28 3.48
CA LYS A 15 -10.25 9.50 3.16
C LYS A 15 -9.32 10.60 2.65
N LYS A 16 -8.21 10.86 3.31
CA LYS A 16 -7.25 11.90 2.90
C LYS A 16 -6.57 11.63 1.57
N ILE A 17 -6.30 10.36 1.25
CA ILE A 17 -5.81 9.98 -0.09
C ILE A 17 -6.90 10.24 -1.12
N ILE A 18 -8.12 9.76 -0.89
CA ILE A 18 -9.27 9.92 -1.79
C ILE A 18 -9.56 11.40 -2.09
N THR A 19 -9.39 12.29 -1.09
CA THR A 19 -9.57 13.74 -1.26
C THR A 19 -8.31 14.45 -1.77
N ASN A 20 -7.26 13.72 -2.09
CA ASN A 20 -5.95 14.23 -2.54
C ASN A 20 -5.27 15.18 -1.53
N GLU A 21 -5.67 15.12 -0.25
CA GLU A 21 -4.97 15.84 0.84
C GLU A 21 -3.64 15.16 1.20
N LYS A 22 -3.61 13.82 1.12
CA LYS A 22 -2.46 12.99 1.42
C LYS A 22 -1.90 12.42 0.11
N THR A 23 -0.72 12.90 -0.28
CA THR A 23 -0.04 12.48 -1.52
C THR A 23 1.26 11.71 -1.26
N VAL A 24 1.54 11.42 0.01
CA VAL A 24 2.66 10.56 0.43
C VAL A 24 2.19 9.62 1.52
N GLU A 25 2.46 8.32 1.37
CA GLU A 25 2.21 7.30 2.38
C GLU A 25 3.50 6.91 3.08
N ILE A 26 3.50 6.87 4.41
CA ILE A 26 4.70 6.53 5.21
C ILE A 26 4.65 5.08 5.64
N ARG A 27 5.74 4.34 5.39
CA ARG A 27 5.92 2.93 5.74
C ARG A 27 7.25 2.65 6.44
N LYS A 28 7.33 1.55 7.19
CA LYS A 28 8.58 1.06 7.82
C LYS A 28 9.40 0.17 6.89
N THR A 29 8.81 -0.28 5.80
CA THR A 29 9.43 -1.16 4.81
C THR A 29 9.00 -0.72 3.41
N MET A 30 9.79 -1.11 2.42
CA MET A 30 9.50 -0.90 1.00
C MET A 30 9.56 -2.22 0.22
N PRO A 31 8.93 -2.32 -0.95
CA PRO A 31 9.10 -3.46 -1.84
C PRO A 31 10.56 -3.60 -2.31
N SER A 32 11.04 -4.83 -2.41
CA SER A 32 12.42 -5.14 -2.85
C SER A 32 12.49 -5.87 -4.18
N VAL A 33 11.35 -6.43 -4.64
CA VAL A 33 11.30 -7.25 -5.88
C VAL A 33 10.46 -6.63 -6.99
N ILE A 34 10.11 -5.36 -6.84
CA ILE A 34 9.41 -4.57 -7.84
C ILE A 34 10.12 -3.22 -7.93
N SER A 35 10.39 -2.75 -9.14
CA SER A 35 10.98 -1.43 -9.39
C SER A 35 9.90 -0.38 -9.58
N GLU A 36 10.22 0.85 -9.23
CA GLU A 36 9.38 2.02 -9.48
C GLU A 36 9.40 2.39 -10.98
N PRO A 37 8.28 2.88 -11.52
CA PRO A 37 6.97 3.02 -10.89
C PRO A 37 6.21 1.69 -10.81
N PHE A 38 5.37 1.52 -9.77
CA PHE A 38 4.53 0.33 -9.62
C PHE A 38 3.12 0.67 -9.11
N LYS A 39 2.16 -0.19 -9.44
CA LYS A 39 0.75 -0.05 -9.02
C LYS A 39 0.56 -0.46 -7.56
N CYS A 40 -0.21 0.32 -6.83
CA CYS A 40 -0.62 0.07 -5.45
C CYS A 40 -2.14 0.07 -5.31
N TYR A 41 -2.72 -1.00 -4.76
CA TYR A 41 -4.13 -1.09 -4.40
C TYR A 41 -4.36 -0.67 -2.96
N ILE A 42 -5.35 0.17 -2.71
CA ILE A 42 -5.65 0.76 -1.40
C ILE A 42 -6.70 -0.08 -0.69
N TYR A 43 -6.27 -0.93 0.25
CA TYR A 43 -7.19 -1.65 1.12
C TYR A 43 -7.51 -0.81 2.36
N CYS A 44 -8.79 -0.48 2.56
CA CYS A 44 -9.28 0.23 3.74
C CYS A 44 -9.43 -0.74 4.91
N THR A 45 -8.61 -0.59 5.95
CA THR A 45 -8.63 -1.50 7.10
C THR A 45 -9.90 -1.35 7.94
N ASN A 46 -10.16 -2.34 8.81
CA ASN A 46 -11.16 -2.20 9.86
C ASN A 46 -10.72 -1.16 10.89
N GLY A 47 -11.67 -0.48 11.53
CA GLY A 47 -11.44 0.60 12.48
C GLY A 47 -12.63 1.54 12.54
N ALA A 48 -12.35 2.85 12.66
CA ALA A 48 -13.39 3.86 12.49
C ALA A 48 -14.07 3.68 11.12
N PRO A 49 -15.40 3.80 11.02
CA PRO A 49 -16.09 3.56 9.76
C PRO A 49 -15.70 4.59 8.70
N LEU A 50 -15.46 4.13 7.48
CA LEU A 50 -15.42 4.94 6.27
C LEU A 50 -16.65 4.59 5.45
N PHE A 51 -17.57 5.53 5.31
CA PHE A 51 -18.79 5.36 4.55
C PHE A 51 -18.60 5.80 3.11
N TYR A 52 -19.32 5.18 2.19
CA TYR A 52 -19.40 5.63 0.81
C TYR A 52 -20.84 5.58 0.29
N TRP A 53 -21.14 6.44 -0.67
CA TRP A 53 -22.42 6.49 -1.38
C TRP A 53 -22.23 7.02 -2.79
N LYS A 54 -23.16 6.70 -3.67
CA LYS A 54 -23.19 7.26 -5.02
C LYS A 54 -23.96 8.60 -4.99
N ALA A 55 -23.30 9.67 -5.45
CA ALA A 55 -23.91 10.99 -5.61
C ALA A 55 -23.81 11.43 -7.07
N ALA A 56 -24.90 11.41 -7.80
CA ALA A 56 -24.96 11.60 -9.25
C ALA A 56 -24.02 10.59 -9.95
N ASN A 57 -22.96 11.07 -10.61
CA ASN A 57 -22.01 10.24 -11.36
C ASN A 57 -20.68 10.03 -10.62
N ARG A 58 -20.67 10.24 -9.29
CA ARG A 58 -19.43 10.11 -8.49
C ARG A 58 -19.69 9.37 -7.20
N ILE A 59 -18.72 8.54 -6.82
CA ILE A 59 -18.66 7.99 -5.49
C ILE A 59 -18.14 9.05 -4.51
N ARG A 60 -18.70 9.08 -3.31
CA ARG A 60 -18.33 9.96 -2.21
C ARG A 60 -17.92 9.13 -1.01
N PHE A 61 -16.96 9.63 -0.25
CA PHE A 61 -16.48 8.98 0.97
C PHE A 61 -16.47 9.98 2.13
N ASP A 62 -16.93 9.55 3.31
CA ASP A 62 -16.78 10.31 4.55
C ASP A 62 -16.65 9.39 5.77
N LEU A 63 -16.06 9.91 6.85
CA LEU A 63 -15.98 9.25 8.15
C LEU A 63 -17.30 9.35 8.94
N ARG A 64 -18.23 10.17 8.48
CA ARG A 64 -19.59 10.29 9.01
C ARG A 64 -20.57 9.77 7.98
N PRO A 65 -21.63 9.08 8.41
CA PRO A 65 -22.67 8.65 7.48
C PRO A 65 -23.40 9.87 6.91
N HIS A 66 -23.74 9.79 5.64
CA HIS A 66 -24.57 10.78 4.96
C HIS A 66 -26.06 10.45 5.22
N ASP A 67 -26.43 9.19 5.10
CA ASP A 67 -27.76 8.68 5.44
C ASP A 67 -27.71 7.20 5.91
N SER A 68 -28.87 6.60 6.15
CA SER A 68 -29.01 5.21 6.63
C SER A 68 -28.68 4.15 5.59
N LEU A 69 -28.53 4.52 4.32
CA LEU A 69 -28.24 3.61 3.20
C LEU A 69 -26.77 3.58 2.82
N ASP A 70 -25.94 4.39 3.50
CA ASP A 70 -24.50 4.45 3.22
C ASP A 70 -23.85 3.09 3.47
N CYS A 71 -23.02 2.66 2.51
CA CYS A 71 -22.24 1.46 2.64
C CYS A 71 -20.90 1.75 3.34
N LYS A 72 -20.31 0.73 3.97
CA LYS A 72 -18.99 0.82 4.58
C LYS A 72 -17.92 0.32 3.62
N ALA A 73 -16.87 1.10 3.46
CA ALA A 73 -15.69 0.74 2.68
C ALA A 73 -14.63 -0.04 3.48
N ASN A 74 -14.84 -0.18 4.80
CA ASN A 74 -13.93 -0.96 5.65
C ASN A 74 -13.90 -2.42 5.20
N GLY A 75 -12.70 -2.97 5.09
CA GLY A 75 -12.52 -4.34 4.62
C GLY A 75 -12.50 -4.50 3.11
N MET A 76 -12.54 -3.41 2.35
CA MET A 76 -12.58 -3.39 0.90
C MET A 76 -11.41 -2.63 0.29
N VAL A 77 -11.12 -2.88 -0.98
CA VAL A 77 -10.17 -2.11 -1.79
C VAL A 77 -10.92 -0.96 -2.45
N VAL A 78 -10.53 0.27 -2.12
CA VAL A 78 -11.27 1.49 -2.51
C VAL A 78 -10.75 2.17 -3.77
N GLY A 79 -9.57 1.77 -4.22
CA GLY A 79 -8.93 2.38 -5.38
C GLY A 79 -7.48 1.92 -5.53
N GLU A 80 -6.78 2.56 -6.43
CA GLU A 80 -5.39 2.29 -6.75
C GLU A 80 -4.62 3.58 -7.02
N PHE A 81 -3.30 3.51 -6.94
CA PHE A 81 -2.40 4.60 -7.34
C PHE A 81 -1.10 4.03 -7.90
N THR A 82 -0.35 4.85 -8.59
CA THR A 82 1.03 4.56 -8.99
C THR A 82 1.98 5.10 -7.93
N CYS A 83 2.82 4.23 -7.36
CA CYS A 83 3.98 4.67 -6.58
C CYS A 83 5.11 4.99 -7.56
N ASN A 84 5.36 6.27 -7.80
CA ASN A 84 6.34 6.75 -8.76
C ASN A 84 7.70 7.07 -8.15
N GLY A 85 7.86 6.87 -6.84
CA GLY A 85 9.10 7.07 -6.11
C GLY A 85 8.94 6.76 -4.64
N ILE A 86 10.05 6.33 -4.01
CA ILE A 86 10.12 6.09 -2.56
C ILE A 86 11.33 6.83 -2.01
N ASP A 87 11.10 7.84 -1.17
CA ASP A 87 12.16 8.55 -0.48
C ASP A 87 12.46 7.91 0.88
N PHE A 88 13.73 7.98 1.28
CA PHE A 88 14.17 7.56 2.59
C PHE A 88 14.03 8.71 3.58
N ILE A 89 13.41 8.43 4.71
CA ILE A 89 13.31 9.35 5.83
C ILE A 89 14.17 8.80 6.96
N GLN A 90 15.34 9.40 7.16
CA GLN A 90 16.25 8.98 8.22
C GLN A 90 15.90 9.67 9.53
N ARG A 91 15.98 8.91 10.63
CA ARG A 91 15.86 9.44 11.98
C ARG A 91 17.17 10.13 12.37
N MET A 92 17.14 11.43 12.63
CA MET A 92 18.28 12.16 13.19
C MET A 92 17.96 12.60 14.62
N GLY A 93 18.85 12.26 15.56
CA GLY A 93 18.80 12.80 16.91
C GLY A 93 19.48 14.16 16.93
N ILE A 94 18.72 15.22 17.20
CA ILE A 94 19.27 16.51 17.58
C ILE A 94 18.98 16.64 19.07
N ASP A 95 20.04 16.65 19.88
CA ASP A 95 20.04 16.86 21.32
C ASP A 95 19.11 15.95 22.14
N ASN A 96 19.57 15.54 23.31
CA ASN A 96 19.00 14.65 24.32
C ASN A 96 17.47 14.70 24.60
N ASN A 97 16.75 15.56 23.95
CA ASN A 97 15.28 15.61 23.84
C ASN A 97 14.90 15.14 22.44
N PHE A 98 14.62 13.90 22.29
CA PHE A 98 14.22 13.13 21.11
C PHE A 98 13.18 13.76 20.17
N ASP A 99 13.42 14.97 19.70
CA ASP A 99 12.72 15.55 18.56
C ASP A 99 13.37 15.02 17.29
N TYR A 100 12.67 14.07 16.66
CA TYR A 100 13.16 13.44 15.44
C TYR A 100 13.02 14.40 14.26
N CYS A 101 14.13 14.84 13.70
CA CYS A 101 14.18 15.38 12.36
C CYS A 101 14.32 14.22 11.37
N TYR A 102 13.42 14.14 10.43
CA TYR A 102 13.50 13.21 9.30
C TYR A 102 14.08 14.00 8.13
N LEU A 103 15.20 13.57 7.61
CA LEU A 103 15.81 14.13 6.40
C LEU A 103 15.46 13.23 5.23
N SER A 104 15.01 13.81 4.14
CA SER A 104 15.02 13.14 2.85
C SER A 104 16.44 13.15 2.33
N LEU A 105 16.99 11.99 2.02
CA LEU A 105 18.29 11.89 1.35
C LEU A 105 18.02 12.02 -0.15
N ASN A 106 18.35 13.15 -0.73
CA ASN A 106 18.39 13.28 -2.19
C ASN A 106 19.51 12.40 -2.73
N GLU A 107 19.35 11.91 -3.97
CA GLU A 107 20.32 11.05 -4.68
C GLU A 107 21.77 11.60 -4.74
N PHE A 108 22.01 12.83 -4.34
CA PHE A 108 23.30 13.52 -4.48
C PHE A 108 24.13 13.63 -3.22
N GLY A 109 23.70 13.09 -2.08
CA GLY A 109 24.57 12.92 -0.91
C GLY A 109 25.23 14.20 -0.35
N ASN A 110 24.76 15.39 -0.72
CA ASN A 110 25.34 16.64 -0.29
C ASN A 110 24.34 17.45 0.53
N ASP A 111 24.83 17.76 1.73
CA ASP A 111 24.42 18.79 2.68
C ASP A 111 23.19 18.53 3.53
N ASP A 112 23.48 18.49 4.83
CA ASP A 112 22.65 18.62 6.02
C ASP A 112 21.72 19.84 6.05
N ILE A 113 20.96 20.05 5.01
CA ILE A 113 19.86 20.98 5.07
C ILE A 113 18.71 20.19 5.67
N ALA A 114 18.31 20.56 6.89
CA ALA A 114 17.03 20.20 7.47
C ALA A 114 15.93 20.77 6.54
N VAL A 115 15.69 20.10 5.43
CA VAL A 115 14.53 20.35 4.58
C VAL A 115 13.36 20.06 5.49
N GLU A 116 12.56 21.07 5.73
CA GLU A 116 11.25 20.91 6.35
C GLU A 116 10.52 19.88 5.48
N ILE A 117 10.46 18.63 5.98
CA ILE A 117 10.31 17.46 5.12
C ILE A 117 8.98 17.58 4.42
N THR A 118 9.05 17.99 3.17
CA THR A 118 7.90 18.14 2.26
C THR A 118 7.04 16.89 2.30
N ASP A 119 7.66 15.72 2.41
CA ASP A 119 6.98 14.43 2.46
C ASP A 119 6.24 14.16 3.77
N VAL A 120 6.77 14.57 4.92
CA VAL A 120 6.02 14.50 6.17
C VAL A 120 4.78 15.38 6.11
N LYS A 121 4.88 16.58 5.56
CA LYS A 121 3.75 17.48 5.36
C LYS A 121 2.73 16.88 4.39
N LYS A 122 3.17 16.35 3.25
CA LYS A 122 2.33 15.66 2.26
C LYS A 122 1.72 14.37 2.79
N SER A 123 2.33 13.75 3.82
CA SER A 123 1.79 12.55 4.47
C SER A 123 0.64 12.83 5.42
N CYS A 124 0.39 14.09 5.78
CA CYS A 124 -0.60 14.53 6.76
C CYS A 124 -0.39 13.97 8.17
N ILE A 125 0.73 13.36 8.48
CA ILE A 125 1.04 12.81 9.80
C ILE A 125 1.68 13.91 10.66
N ARG A 126 1.21 14.08 11.90
CA ARG A 126 1.87 14.99 12.85
C ARG A 126 3.21 14.39 13.30
N ARG A 127 4.22 15.23 13.55
CA ARG A 127 5.57 14.78 13.99
C ARG A 127 5.53 13.84 15.19
N ALA A 128 4.73 14.13 16.20
CA ALA A 128 4.58 13.29 17.38
C ALA A 128 4.03 11.89 17.06
N ASP A 129 3.05 11.81 16.13
CA ASP A 129 2.46 10.55 15.69
C ASP A 129 3.45 9.78 14.81
N LEU A 130 4.25 10.48 14.00
CA LEU A 130 5.30 9.88 13.18
C LEU A 130 6.38 9.23 14.04
N SER A 131 6.87 9.91 15.09
CA SER A 131 7.83 9.37 16.03
C SER A 131 7.30 8.13 16.75
N LYS A 132 6.03 8.18 17.19
CA LYS A 132 5.34 7.05 17.80
C LYS A 132 5.20 5.89 16.81
N TYR A 133 4.83 6.17 15.56
CA TYR A 133 4.72 5.17 14.50
C TYR A 133 6.08 4.53 14.20
N ALA A 134 7.14 5.33 14.05
CA ALA A 134 8.48 4.83 13.79
C ALA A 134 8.97 3.89 14.89
N GLY A 135 8.70 4.20 16.17
CA GLY A 135 9.19 3.43 17.31
C GLY A 135 10.72 3.37 17.28
N LYS A 136 11.30 2.17 17.17
CA LYS A 136 12.75 1.95 17.09
C LYS A 136 13.30 1.88 15.66
N ALA A 137 12.46 2.04 14.63
CA ALA A 137 12.91 1.97 13.24
C ALA A 137 13.87 3.14 12.94
N PRO A 138 15.07 2.86 12.41
CA PRO A 138 16.05 3.90 12.06
C PRO A 138 15.64 4.68 10.81
N PHE A 139 14.85 4.07 9.94
CA PHE A 139 14.38 4.62 8.68
C PHE A 139 12.87 4.45 8.53
N LEU A 140 12.28 5.37 7.78
CA LEU A 140 10.94 5.24 7.22
C LEU A 140 11.03 5.47 5.71
N TYR A 141 9.99 5.08 5.01
CA TYR A 141 9.88 5.15 3.56
C TYR A 141 8.67 5.98 3.19
N ALA A 142 8.88 7.04 2.42
CA ALA A 142 7.85 7.93 1.91
C ALA A 142 7.46 7.49 0.48
N TRP A 143 6.32 6.83 0.34
CA TRP A 143 5.82 6.33 -0.94
C TRP A 143 5.00 7.42 -1.60
N HIS A 144 5.44 7.91 -2.76
CA HIS A 144 4.76 8.97 -3.50
C HIS A 144 3.54 8.42 -4.23
N ILE A 145 2.42 9.11 -4.09
CA ILE A 145 1.13 8.74 -4.69
C ILE A 145 0.92 9.60 -5.94
N SER A 146 0.81 8.95 -7.09
CA SER A 146 0.42 9.54 -8.37
C SER A 146 -0.69 8.73 -9.03
N ASP A 147 -1.30 9.26 -10.07
CA ASP A 147 -2.31 8.59 -10.90
C ASP A 147 -3.41 7.90 -10.08
N LEU A 148 -3.88 8.59 -9.04
CA LEU A 148 -4.89 8.06 -8.12
C LEU A 148 -6.21 7.80 -8.87
N LYS A 149 -6.66 6.54 -8.84
CA LYS A 149 -7.95 6.10 -9.38
C LYS A 149 -8.80 5.52 -8.25
N ILE A 150 -9.93 6.14 -7.97
CA ILE A 150 -10.91 5.64 -7.00
C ILE A 150 -11.97 4.86 -7.74
N TYR A 151 -12.26 3.65 -7.28
CA TYR A 151 -13.23 2.77 -7.93
C TYR A 151 -14.66 3.28 -7.75
N ASP A 152 -15.49 3.10 -8.77
CA ASP A 152 -16.93 3.42 -8.70
C ASP A 152 -17.69 2.55 -7.71
N GLU A 153 -17.13 1.38 -7.37
CA GLU A 153 -17.54 0.49 -6.30
C GLU A 153 -16.29 -0.10 -5.62
N PRO A 154 -16.18 -0.04 -4.29
CA PRO A 154 -15.12 -0.72 -3.58
C PRO A 154 -15.12 -2.23 -3.86
N ARG A 155 -13.95 -2.79 -4.13
CA ARG A 155 -13.77 -4.19 -4.53
C ARG A 155 -13.50 -5.08 -3.31
N SER A 156 -13.94 -6.33 -3.40
CA SER A 156 -13.67 -7.31 -2.35
C SER A 156 -12.18 -7.71 -2.34
N LEU A 157 -11.64 -7.96 -1.15
CA LEU A 157 -10.26 -8.41 -1.00
C LEU A 157 -9.99 -9.74 -1.73
N ILE A 158 -10.99 -10.62 -1.84
CA ILE A 158 -10.88 -11.92 -2.52
C ILE A 158 -10.69 -11.82 -4.04
N GLU A 159 -10.90 -10.65 -4.64
CA GLU A 159 -10.64 -10.39 -6.06
C GLU A 159 -9.15 -10.20 -6.35
N PHE A 160 -8.33 -10.07 -5.30
CA PHE A 160 -6.89 -9.86 -5.42
C PHE A 160 -6.14 -11.15 -5.09
N CYS A 161 -5.25 -11.55 -5.97
CA CYS A 161 -4.41 -12.72 -5.82
C CYS A 161 -3.04 -12.32 -5.26
N ARG A 162 -2.60 -13.03 -4.22
CA ARG A 162 -1.28 -12.85 -3.64
C ARG A 162 -0.22 -13.52 -4.51
N PHE A 163 0.86 -12.81 -4.77
CA PHE A 163 2.10 -13.40 -5.25
C PHE A 163 2.99 -13.76 -4.07
N ASP A 164 3.16 -15.06 -3.79
CA ASP A 164 4.18 -15.53 -2.86
C ASP A 164 5.48 -15.69 -3.63
N PHE A 165 6.33 -14.64 -3.56
CA PHE A 165 7.66 -14.67 -4.14
C PHE A 165 8.64 -15.28 -3.17
N GLN A 166 8.90 -16.55 -3.32
CA GLN A 166 10.21 -17.09 -3.03
C GLN A 166 10.90 -17.30 -4.39
N SER A 167 11.69 -16.33 -4.80
CA SER A 167 12.44 -16.45 -6.04
C SER A 167 13.62 -17.40 -5.80
N MET A 168 13.50 -18.62 -6.28
CA MET A 168 14.67 -19.45 -6.58
C MET A 168 14.96 -19.27 -8.08
N ASN A 169 16.06 -18.56 -8.39
CA ASN A 169 16.51 -18.33 -9.77
C ASN A 169 15.50 -17.63 -10.71
N GLY A 170 14.70 -16.69 -10.19
CA GLY A 170 13.76 -15.91 -11.01
C GLY A 170 12.45 -16.61 -11.34
N THR A 171 12.19 -17.80 -10.79
CA THR A 171 10.94 -18.53 -10.97
C THR A 171 10.04 -18.35 -9.75
N ASP A 172 8.77 -18.09 -9.99
CA ASP A 172 7.77 -17.92 -8.92
C ASP A 172 7.47 -19.29 -8.30
N VAL A 173 7.64 -19.41 -6.98
CA VAL A 173 7.45 -20.65 -6.24
C VAL A 173 6.19 -20.57 -5.39
N CYS A 174 5.30 -21.56 -5.49
CA CYS A 174 4.15 -21.70 -4.62
C CYS A 174 4.50 -22.53 -3.38
N GLY A 175 4.41 -21.92 -2.20
CA GLY A 175 4.65 -22.61 -0.91
C GLY A 175 3.40 -23.19 -0.25
N ASN A 176 2.23 -23.13 -0.88
CA ASN A 176 0.97 -23.56 -0.26
C ASN A 176 0.50 -24.92 -0.80
N GLU A 177 1.09 -26.00 -0.28
CA GLU A 177 0.78 -27.38 -0.67
C GLU A 177 -0.69 -27.78 -0.43
N SER A 178 -1.41 -27.10 0.45
CA SER A 178 -2.82 -27.38 0.72
C SER A 178 -3.79 -26.63 -0.22
N CYS A 179 -3.27 -25.85 -1.17
CA CYS A 179 -4.09 -25.09 -2.13
C CYS A 179 -4.51 -26.00 -3.29
N GLU A 180 -5.77 -25.92 -3.71
CA GLU A 180 -6.32 -26.65 -4.87
C GLU A 180 -5.63 -26.31 -6.19
N HIS A 181 -4.97 -25.14 -6.25
CA HIS A 181 -4.21 -24.69 -7.42
C HIS A 181 -2.71 -24.97 -7.34
N TYR A 182 -2.27 -25.64 -6.27
CA TYR A 182 -0.87 -26.03 -6.11
C TYR A 182 -0.48 -27.07 -7.15
N GLN A 183 0.60 -26.79 -7.86
CA GLN A 183 1.22 -27.71 -8.79
C GLN A 183 2.57 -28.16 -8.20
N PRO A 184 2.69 -29.42 -7.78
CA PRO A 184 3.96 -29.92 -7.27
C PRO A 184 5.04 -29.88 -8.36
N SER A 185 6.27 -29.82 -7.94
CA SER A 185 7.43 -29.90 -8.83
C SER A 185 7.38 -31.18 -9.66
N GLY A 186 7.50 -31.05 -10.97
CA GLY A 186 7.58 -32.19 -11.89
C GLY A 186 8.96 -32.84 -11.91
N SER A 187 10.01 -32.16 -11.46
CA SER A 187 11.39 -32.64 -11.38
C SER A 187 12.14 -31.89 -10.28
N TYR A 188 13.29 -32.43 -9.87
CA TYR A 188 14.14 -31.82 -8.84
C TYR A 188 14.64 -30.38 -9.18
N MET A 189 14.57 -30.03 -10.45
CA MET A 189 15.02 -28.72 -10.97
C MET A 189 13.90 -27.70 -11.16
N GLU A 190 12.65 -28.12 -11.08
CA GLU A 190 11.48 -27.27 -11.29
C GLU A 190 10.81 -26.99 -9.94
N PRO A 191 10.74 -25.71 -9.49
CA PRO A 191 10.05 -25.41 -8.25
C PRO A 191 8.53 -25.64 -8.39
N PRO A 192 7.82 -25.91 -7.28
CA PRO A 192 6.36 -25.97 -7.29
C PRO A 192 5.77 -24.63 -7.69
N THR A 193 4.73 -24.64 -8.50
CA THR A 193 4.08 -23.46 -9.06
C THR A 193 2.61 -23.38 -8.67
N CYS A 194 1.95 -22.28 -9.04
CA CYS A 194 0.51 -22.10 -8.87
C CYS A 194 -0.17 -22.09 -10.24
N ALA A 195 -1.21 -22.89 -10.44
CA ALA A 195 -1.93 -23.00 -11.72
C ALA A 195 -2.57 -21.67 -12.17
N ILE A 196 -2.87 -20.77 -11.22
CA ILE A 196 -3.49 -19.46 -11.49
C ILE A 196 -2.55 -18.28 -11.17
N ASN A 197 -1.25 -18.57 -10.98
CA ASN A 197 -0.23 -17.58 -10.65
C ASN A 197 -0.52 -16.70 -9.43
N GLY A 198 -1.27 -17.19 -8.45
CA GLY A 198 -1.54 -16.48 -7.21
C GLY A 198 -2.73 -17.02 -6.44
N CYS A 199 -2.79 -16.74 -5.14
CA CYS A 199 -3.88 -17.13 -4.26
C CYS A 199 -4.74 -15.93 -3.90
N MET A 200 -6.05 -16.10 -3.89
CA MET A 200 -7.00 -15.07 -3.42
C MET A 200 -6.67 -14.63 -1.99
N LEU A 201 -6.66 -13.35 -1.76
CA LEU A 201 -6.45 -12.78 -0.44
C LEU A 201 -7.69 -12.95 0.43
N ARG A 202 -7.62 -13.83 1.43
CA ARG A 202 -8.69 -14.02 2.43
C ARG A 202 -8.48 -13.17 3.68
N LYS A 203 -7.27 -12.67 3.88
CA LYS A 203 -6.91 -11.78 5.01
C LYS A 203 -6.04 -10.64 4.48
N PRO A 204 -6.29 -9.40 4.93
CA PRO A 204 -5.45 -8.28 4.52
C PRO A 204 -4.04 -8.42 5.08
N PRO A 205 -3.02 -7.88 4.40
CA PRO A 205 -1.69 -7.80 4.94
C PRO A 205 -1.66 -6.85 6.14
N GLN A 206 -0.74 -7.07 7.07
CA GLN A 206 -0.56 -6.17 8.22
C GLN A 206 -0.07 -4.78 7.79
N SER A 207 0.73 -4.70 6.74
CA SER A 207 1.25 -3.46 6.15
C SER A 207 0.97 -3.42 4.66
N TRP A 208 1.63 -4.28 3.90
CA TRP A 208 1.45 -4.44 2.46
C TRP A 208 1.90 -5.86 2.05
N CYS A 209 1.50 -6.30 0.87
CA CYS A 209 1.98 -7.54 0.25
C CYS A 209 2.00 -7.38 -1.28
N TYR A 210 2.73 -8.26 -1.94
CA TYR A 210 2.67 -8.35 -3.40
C TYR A 210 1.38 -9.03 -3.84
N VAL A 211 0.82 -8.53 -4.93
CA VAL A 211 -0.36 -9.09 -5.60
C VAL A 211 -0.14 -9.11 -7.11
N ALA A 212 -0.92 -9.93 -7.80
CA ALA A 212 -1.05 -9.81 -9.23
C ALA A 212 -1.72 -8.48 -9.57
N GLU A 213 -1.28 -7.83 -10.63
CA GLU A 213 -2.01 -6.72 -11.19
C GLU A 213 -3.38 -7.23 -11.66
N ALA A 214 -4.45 -6.68 -11.11
CA ALA A 214 -5.80 -7.01 -11.54
C ALA A 214 -5.97 -6.56 -12.99
N GLU A 215 -6.60 -7.40 -13.80
CA GLU A 215 -7.00 -7.01 -15.14
C GLU A 215 -7.92 -5.79 -15.03
N GLU A 216 -7.67 -4.78 -15.84
CA GLU A 216 -8.61 -3.67 -15.96
C GLU A 216 -9.89 -4.26 -16.53
N ASP A 217 -11.00 -4.11 -15.82
CA ASP A 217 -12.31 -4.36 -16.42
C ASP A 217 -12.42 -3.35 -17.57
N ASP A 218 -12.17 -3.82 -18.80
CA ASP A 218 -12.50 -3.06 -19.99
C ASP A 218 -13.99 -2.71 -19.89
N ALA A 219 -14.28 -1.46 -19.53
CA ALA A 219 -15.62 -0.94 -19.50
C ALA A 219 -16.18 -1.05 -20.93
N LEU A 220 -17.05 -2.06 -21.14
CA LEU A 220 -17.88 -2.21 -22.33
C LEU A 220 -18.87 -1.05 -22.44
#